data_16fcf21af31ef81c6199c3665d9b7e0d
#
_entry.id   16fcf21af31ef81c6199c3665d9b7e0d
#
_cell.length_a   1.000
_cell.length_b   1.000
_cell.length_c   1.000
_cell.angle_alpha   90.00
_cell.angle_beta   90.00
_cell.angle_gamma   90.00
#
_symmetry.space_group_name_H-M   'P 1'
#
loop_
_entity.id
_entity.type
_entity.pdbx_description
1 polymer ?
#
loop_
_entity_poly.entity_id
_entity_poly.type
_entity_poly.pdbx_seq_one_letter_code
_entity_poly.pdbx_strand_id
1 'polypeptide(L)'
;MHTAMPLVMRQVQTLSDDLEHAMQNDPSLRAKAAGFVRRLSLFRDTGVIPGIGTAPYYIVVAERRCYPPVEQQSLAHCLENMWLKATALGLGFQLVSVTSQMSSDPLFCAVLRIRPGAWELAGCAVGYPADELSPSIRPPVEDVTAWLP
;
A
#
# COMPACT_ATOMS: atom_id res chain seq x y z
N MET A 1 5.34 14.13 -7.64
CA MET A 1 4.72 13.74 -6.36
C MET A 1 3.53 14.61 -6.00
N HIS A 2 3.59 15.93 -6.14
CA HIS A 2 2.49 16.85 -5.76
C HIS A 2 1.12 16.54 -6.41
N THR A 3 1.10 15.98 -7.61
CA THR A 3 -0.17 15.71 -8.34
C THR A 3 -0.83 14.38 -7.91
N ALA A 4 -0.09 13.38 -7.50
CA ALA A 4 -0.63 12.08 -7.12
C ALA A 4 -1.12 12.03 -5.66
N MET A 5 -0.47 12.75 -4.75
CA MET A 5 -0.74 12.68 -3.32
C MET A 5 -2.19 13.07 -2.94
N PRO A 6 -2.78 14.15 -3.47
CA PRO A 6 -4.19 14.46 -3.19
C PRO A 6 -5.15 13.35 -3.62
N LEU A 7 -4.84 12.65 -4.71
CA LEU A 7 -5.65 11.53 -5.19
C LEU A 7 -5.54 10.32 -4.27
N VAL A 8 -4.32 10.00 -3.80
CA VAL A 8 -4.08 8.95 -2.79
C VAL A 8 -4.83 9.28 -1.50
N MET A 9 -4.76 10.51 -1.01
CA MET A 9 -5.47 10.93 0.19
C MET A 9 -7.00 10.82 0.05
N ARG A 10 -7.54 11.19 -1.10
CA ARG A 10 -8.97 11.00 -1.39
C ARG A 10 -9.36 9.52 -1.33
N GLN A 11 -8.56 8.62 -1.90
CA GLN A 11 -8.83 7.18 -1.85
C GLN A 11 -8.73 6.63 -0.42
N VAL A 12 -7.78 7.13 0.38
CA VAL A 12 -7.69 6.78 1.81
C VAL A 12 -8.94 7.22 2.56
N GLN A 13 -9.48 8.40 2.26
CA GLN A 13 -10.73 8.88 2.86
C GLN A 13 -11.90 7.96 2.49
N THR A 14 -12.08 7.66 1.22
CA THR A 14 -13.13 6.73 0.75
C THR A 14 -13.03 5.38 1.45
N LEU A 15 -11.82 4.81 1.54
CA LEU A 15 -11.60 3.53 2.23
C LEU A 15 -11.95 3.61 3.72
N SER A 16 -11.65 4.72 4.38
CA SER A 16 -12.01 4.94 5.79
C SER A 16 -13.52 4.95 5.98
N ASP A 17 -14.23 5.70 5.15
CA ASP A 17 -15.68 5.87 5.24
C ASP A 17 -16.40 4.53 4.95
N ASP A 18 -15.98 3.81 3.91
CA ASP A 18 -16.53 2.50 3.55
C ASP A 18 -16.31 1.48 4.69
N LEU A 19 -15.12 1.47 5.28
CA LEU A 19 -14.80 0.55 6.37
C LEU A 19 -15.57 0.90 7.65
N GLU A 20 -15.70 2.18 8.00
CA GLU A 20 -16.53 2.64 9.13
C GLU A 20 -17.99 2.22 8.95
N HIS A 21 -18.53 2.38 7.74
CA HIS A 21 -19.89 1.94 7.42
C HIS A 21 -20.05 0.40 7.53
N ALA A 22 -19.12 -0.37 6.98
CA ALA A 22 -19.15 -1.83 7.06
C ALA A 22 -19.08 -2.33 8.52
N MET A 23 -18.28 -1.69 9.37
CA MET A 23 -18.15 -2.01 10.80
C MET A 23 -19.42 -1.75 11.63
N GLN A 24 -20.33 -0.91 11.17
CA GLN A 24 -21.60 -0.68 11.87
C GLN A 24 -22.47 -1.94 11.89
N ASN A 25 -22.36 -2.75 10.85
CA ASN A 25 -23.20 -3.93 10.65
C ASN A 25 -22.48 -5.26 10.93
N ASP A 26 -21.17 -5.24 11.19
CA ASP A 26 -20.35 -6.43 11.44
C ASP A 26 -19.45 -6.27 12.68
N PRO A 27 -19.87 -6.83 13.85
CA PRO A 27 -19.05 -6.79 15.06
C PRO A 27 -17.70 -7.50 14.96
N SER A 28 -17.61 -8.56 14.13
CA SER A 28 -16.34 -9.28 13.91
C SER A 28 -15.37 -8.42 13.12
N LEU A 29 -15.85 -7.75 12.08
CA LEU A 29 -15.05 -6.81 11.31
C LEU A 29 -14.59 -5.64 12.19
N ARG A 30 -15.48 -5.11 13.05
CA ARG A 30 -15.13 -4.04 13.99
C ARG A 30 -13.97 -4.44 14.89
N ALA A 31 -13.99 -5.64 15.48
CA ALA A 31 -12.92 -6.10 16.35
C ALA A 31 -11.57 -6.23 15.60
N LYS A 32 -11.59 -6.73 14.36
CA LYS A 32 -10.40 -6.93 13.53
C LYS A 32 -9.84 -5.64 12.94
N ALA A 33 -10.70 -4.72 12.53
CA ALA A 33 -10.33 -3.51 11.80
C ALA A 33 -10.10 -2.28 12.69
N ALA A 34 -10.44 -2.31 13.97
CA ALA A 34 -10.36 -1.15 14.87
C ALA A 34 -9.00 -0.44 14.88
N GLY A 35 -7.90 -1.20 14.91
CA GLY A 35 -6.55 -0.64 14.87
C GLY A 35 -6.19 -0.01 13.53
N PHE A 36 -6.77 -0.51 12.44
CA PHE A 36 -6.55 0.04 11.10
C PHE A 36 -7.36 1.32 10.91
N VAL A 37 -8.63 1.33 11.31
CA VAL A 37 -9.48 2.53 11.26
C VAL A 37 -8.88 3.67 12.07
N ARG A 38 -8.40 3.39 13.29
CA ARG A 38 -7.72 4.40 14.11
C ARG A 38 -6.52 5.04 13.40
N ARG A 39 -5.75 4.27 12.62
CA ARG A 39 -4.66 4.81 11.80
C ARG A 39 -5.18 5.65 10.63
N LEU A 40 -6.24 5.20 9.96
CA LEU A 40 -6.86 5.97 8.87
C LEU A 40 -7.43 7.30 9.39
N SER A 41 -8.09 7.30 10.55
CA SER A 41 -8.60 8.52 11.19
C SER A 41 -7.48 9.52 11.48
N LEU A 42 -6.33 9.05 11.99
CA LEU A 42 -5.18 9.91 12.22
C LEU A 42 -4.67 10.55 10.91
N PHE A 43 -4.65 9.80 9.81
CA PHE A 43 -4.25 10.33 8.51
C PHE A 43 -5.26 11.37 7.97
N ARG A 44 -6.55 11.12 8.16
CA ARG A 44 -7.63 12.05 7.82
C ARG A 44 -7.48 13.36 8.59
N ASP A 45 -7.29 13.29 9.90
CA ASP A 45 -7.24 14.45 10.78
C ASP A 45 -5.98 15.29 10.57
N THR A 46 -4.85 14.66 10.27
CA THR A 46 -3.57 15.35 10.02
C THR A 46 -3.35 15.74 8.56
N GLY A 47 -4.08 15.14 7.62
CA GLY A 47 -3.83 15.28 6.19
C GLY A 47 -2.50 14.69 5.72
N VAL A 48 -1.82 13.94 6.58
CA VAL A 48 -0.49 13.36 6.31
C VAL A 48 -0.49 11.88 6.61
N ILE A 49 -0.03 11.09 5.66
CA ILE A 49 0.29 9.67 5.88
C ILE A 49 1.80 9.60 6.13
N PRO A 50 2.25 9.30 7.37
CA PRO A 50 3.68 9.20 7.66
C PRO A 50 4.37 8.22 6.72
N GLY A 51 5.56 8.58 6.25
CA GLY A 51 6.32 7.80 5.27
C GLY A 51 5.83 7.97 3.83
N ILE A 52 4.53 8.02 3.56
CA ILE A 52 4.00 8.21 2.20
C ILE A 52 4.01 9.68 1.82
N GLY A 53 3.48 10.55 2.68
CA GLY A 53 3.39 12.00 2.44
C GLY A 53 4.71 12.74 2.54
N THR A 54 5.69 12.19 3.27
CA THR A 54 6.99 12.79 3.52
C THR A 54 8.13 12.19 2.70
N ALA A 55 7.94 11.02 2.09
CA ALA A 55 8.94 10.39 1.24
C ALA A 55 9.18 11.23 -0.04
N PRO A 56 10.43 11.36 -0.50
CA PRO A 56 10.74 12.12 -1.71
C PRO A 56 10.21 11.45 -2.99
N TYR A 57 10.04 10.13 -2.98
CA TYR A 57 9.60 9.36 -4.14
C TYR A 57 8.39 8.49 -3.83
N TYR A 58 7.40 8.60 -4.69
CA TYR A 58 6.29 7.66 -4.78
C TYR A 58 6.38 6.96 -6.13
N ILE A 59 6.59 5.64 -6.09
CA ILE A 59 6.79 4.82 -7.27
C ILE A 59 5.52 3.98 -7.48
N VAL A 60 4.98 4.00 -8.68
CA VAL A 60 3.87 3.14 -9.09
C VAL A 60 4.41 2.15 -10.12
N VAL A 61 4.20 0.88 -9.83
CA VAL A 61 4.45 -0.21 -10.77
C VAL A 61 3.12 -0.61 -11.39
N ALA A 62 3.09 -0.75 -12.70
CA ALA A 62 1.89 -1.06 -13.46
C ALA A 62 2.14 -2.26 -14.37
N GLU A 63 1.23 -3.23 -14.38
CA GLU A 63 1.23 -4.36 -15.30
C GLU A 63 -0.08 -4.39 -16.08
N ARG A 64 -0.01 -4.58 -17.39
CA ARG A 64 -1.19 -4.65 -18.23
C ARG A 64 -1.94 -5.94 -17.95
N ARG A 65 -3.24 -5.82 -17.69
CA ARG A 65 -4.10 -6.99 -17.47
C ARG A 65 -4.10 -7.90 -18.68
N CYS A 66 -3.87 -9.17 -18.46
CA CYS A 66 -3.83 -10.21 -19.48
C CYS A 66 -4.49 -11.52 -18.99
N TYR A 67 -4.33 -12.57 -19.74
CA TYR A 67 -4.80 -13.89 -19.37
C TYR A 67 -3.64 -14.89 -19.46
N PRO A 68 -3.46 -15.75 -18.43
CA PRO A 68 -4.17 -15.82 -17.16
C PRO A 68 -3.86 -14.59 -16.26
N PRO A 69 -4.78 -14.22 -15.33
CA PRO A 69 -4.62 -13.04 -14.47
C PRO A 69 -3.60 -13.32 -13.35
N VAL A 70 -2.34 -12.99 -13.60
CA VAL A 70 -1.20 -13.19 -12.67
C VAL A 70 -0.54 -11.88 -12.24
N GLU A 71 -1.10 -10.75 -12.65
CA GLU A 71 -0.50 -9.42 -12.49
C GLU A 71 -0.21 -9.08 -11.04
N GLN A 72 -1.11 -9.44 -10.11
CA GLN A 72 -0.91 -9.19 -8.69
C GLN A 72 0.33 -9.93 -8.15
N GLN A 73 0.57 -11.16 -8.62
CA GLN A 73 1.76 -11.92 -8.23
C GLN A 73 3.02 -11.30 -8.81
N SER A 74 3.01 -10.93 -10.09
CA SER A 74 4.12 -10.27 -10.75
C SER A 74 4.49 -8.95 -10.07
N LEU A 75 3.48 -8.12 -9.74
CA LEU A 75 3.67 -6.85 -9.06
C LEU A 75 4.22 -7.04 -7.64
N ALA A 76 3.74 -8.07 -6.92
CA ALA A 76 4.25 -8.40 -5.58
C ALA A 76 5.74 -8.78 -5.63
N HIS A 77 6.14 -9.63 -6.57
CA HIS A 77 7.54 -9.99 -6.76
C HIS A 77 8.42 -8.80 -7.17
N CYS A 78 7.90 -7.92 -8.03
CA CYS A 78 8.60 -6.69 -8.41
C CYS A 78 8.85 -5.80 -7.20
N LEU A 79 7.80 -5.55 -6.38
CA LEU A 79 7.92 -4.72 -5.18
C LEU A 79 8.84 -5.36 -4.12
N GLU A 80 8.83 -6.69 -3.97
CA GLU A 80 9.75 -7.37 -3.06
C GLU A 80 11.21 -7.17 -3.48
N ASN A 81 11.52 -7.33 -4.77
CA ASN A 81 12.86 -7.06 -5.29
C ASN A 81 13.29 -5.60 -5.08
N MET A 82 12.37 -4.66 -5.26
CA MET A 82 12.62 -3.24 -4.99
C MET A 82 12.87 -3.00 -3.50
N TRP A 83 12.11 -3.65 -2.62
CA TRP A 83 12.28 -3.55 -1.17
C TRP A 83 13.64 -4.08 -0.73
N LEU A 84 14.00 -5.28 -1.18
CA LEU A 84 15.32 -5.86 -0.90
C LEU A 84 16.46 -4.93 -1.36
N LYS A 85 16.33 -4.36 -2.55
CA LYS A 85 17.31 -3.41 -3.07
C LYS A 85 17.35 -2.12 -2.26
N ALA A 86 16.21 -1.56 -1.90
CA ALA A 86 16.13 -0.36 -1.06
C ALA A 86 16.81 -0.59 0.30
N THR A 87 16.52 -1.73 0.95
CA THR A 87 17.14 -2.14 2.21
C THR A 87 18.66 -2.23 2.08
N ALA A 88 19.16 -2.86 1.01
CA ALA A 88 20.60 -2.97 0.76
C ALA A 88 21.30 -1.61 0.51
N LEU A 89 20.53 -0.58 0.14
CA LEU A 89 21.00 0.79 -0.05
C LEU A 89 20.79 1.69 1.18
N GLY A 90 20.29 1.14 2.30
CA GLY A 90 19.96 1.92 3.49
C GLY A 90 18.75 2.84 3.32
N LEU A 91 17.88 2.55 2.35
CA LEU A 91 16.66 3.31 2.10
C LEU A 91 15.47 2.69 2.84
N GLY A 92 14.58 3.55 3.33
CA GLY A 92 13.25 3.16 3.77
C GLY A 92 12.35 2.85 2.58
N PHE A 93 11.54 1.80 2.72
CA PHE A 93 10.57 1.38 1.71
C PHE A 93 9.23 1.10 2.41
N GLN A 94 8.16 1.71 1.92
CA GLN A 94 6.83 1.51 2.46
C GLN A 94 5.83 1.20 1.35
N LEU A 95 5.13 0.08 1.46
CA LEU A 95 4.03 -0.25 0.56
C LEU A 95 2.87 0.73 0.73
N VAL A 96 2.31 1.15 -0.40
CA VAL A 96 1.12 2.01 -0.48
C VAL A 96 -0.03 1.18 -1.05
N SER A 97 -0.62 0.34 -0.21
CA SER A 97 -1.62 -0.65 -0.63
C SER A 97 -2.84 -0.06 -1.33
N VAL A 98 -3.24 1.16 -0.96
CA VAL A 98 -4.36 1.87 -1.58
C VAL A 98 -4.17 2.10 -3.09
N THR A 99 -2.93 2.08 -3.58
CA THR A 99 -2.62 2.25 -5.02
C THR A 99 -3.31 1.21 -5.89
N SER A 100 -3.44 -0.03 -5.42
CA SER A 100 -4.11 -1.10 -6.17
C SER A 100 -5.58 -0.82 -6.43
N GLN A 101 -6.23 -0.07 -5.56
CA GLN A 101 -7.65 0.31 -5.67
C GLN A 101 -7.87 1.47 -6.67
N MET A 102 -6.79 2.12 -7.10
CA MET A 102 -6.86 3.30 -7.97
C MET A 102 -6.74 2.96 -9.47
N SER A 103 -6.70 1.68 -9.82
CA SER A 103 -6.53 1.22 -11.21
C SER A 103 -7.66 1.64 -12.17
N SER A 104 -8.82 1.97 -11.63
CA SER A 104 -9.97 2.48 -12.39
C SER A 104 -10.26 3.96 -12.16
N ASP A 105 -9.50 4.67 -11.30
CA ASP A 105 -9.66 6.10 -11.07
C ASP A 105 -9.17 6.90 -12.29
N PRO A 106 -10.05 7.63 -13.01
CA PRO A 106 -9.65 8.31 -14.24
C PRO A 106 -8.60 9.40 -14.03
N LEU A 107 -8.64 10.10 -12.88
CA LEU A 107 -7.70 11.18 -12.59
C LEU A 107 -6.32 10.61 -12.26
N PHE A 108 -6.28 9.53 -11.48
CA PHE A 108 -5.02 8.86 -11.16
C PHE A 108 -4.39 8.24 -12.41
N CYS A 109 -5.20 7.54 -13.23
CA CYS A 109 -4.75 6.96 -14.48
C CYS A 109 -4.26 8.03 -15.47
N ALA A 110 -4.88 9.23 -15.50
CA ALA A 110 -4.42 10.34 -16.31
C ALA A 110 -3.03 10.84 -15.90
N VAL A 111 -2.74 10.91 -14.58
CA VAL A 111 -1.39 11.23 -14.07
C VAL A 111 -0.35 10.23 -14.56
N LEU A 112 -0.71 8.95 -14.57
CA LEU A 112 0.17 7.86 -15.03
C LEU A 112 0.20 7.70 -16.56
N ARG A 113 -0.66 8.42 -17.29
CA ARG A 113 -0.86 8.32 -18.75
C ARG A 113 -1.23 6.90 -19.21
N ILE A 114 -2.07 6.23 -18.42
CA ILE A 114 -2.58 4.89 -18.71
C ILE A 114 -4.11 4.92 -18.85
N ARG A 115 -4.68 3.90 -19.51
CA ARG A 115 -6.12 3.75 -19.64
C ARG A 115 -6.72 3.15 -18.34
N PRO A 116 -7.77 3.76 -17.75
CA PRO A 116 -8.44 3.23 -16.57
C PRO A 116 -8.91 1.78 -16.80
N GLY A 117 -8.74 0.94 -15.77
CA GLY A 117 -9.16 -0.45 -15.75
C GLY A 117 -8.35 -1.43 -16.61
N ALA A 118 -7.39 -0.93 -17.39
CA ALA A 118 -6.58 -1.78 -18.28
C ALA A 118 -5.30 -2.34 -17.62
N TRP A 119 -4.99 -1.85 -16.41
CA TRP A 119 -3.75 -2.17 -15.70
C TRP A 119 -4.03 -2.56 -14.26
N GLU A 120 -3.26 -3.48 -13.71
CA GLU A 120 -3.10 -3.63 -12.28
C GLU A 120 -2.00 -2.69 -11.80
N LEU A 121 -2.19 -2.15 -10.60
CA LEU A 121 -1.28 -1.17 -10.03
C LEU A 121 -0.83 -1.62 -8.64
N ALA A 122 0.42 -1.32 -8.33
CA ALA A 122 0.94 -1.39 -6.98
C ALA A 122 1.85 -0.19 -6.73
N GLY A 123 1.97 0.25 -5.49
CA GLY A 123 2.74 1.45 -5.17
C GLY A 123 3.59 1.31 -3.94
N CYS A 124 4.68 2.08 -3.91
CA CYS A 124 5.53 2.23 -2.75
C CYS A 124 6.06 3.66 -2.61
N ALA A 125 6.36 4.03 -1.38
CA ALA A 125 7.10 5.24 -1.05
C ALA A 125 8.53 4.87 -0.68
N VAL A 126 9.50 5.64 -1.16
CA VAL A 126 10.93 5.38 -0.96
C VAL A 126 11.63 6.67 -0.55
N GLY A 127 12.51 6.59 0.44
CA GLY A 127 13.30 7.71 0.92
C GLY A 127 14.29 7.29 2.00
N TYR A 128 15.05 8.22 2.53
CA TYR A 128 15.88 7.94 3.68
C TYR A 128 15.01 7.85 4.94
N PRO A 129 15.18 6.82 5.79
CA PRO A 129 14.45 6.73 7.05
C PRO A 129 14.85 7.90 7.96
N ALA A 130 13.87 8.46 8.69
CA ALA A 130 14.12 9.54 9.64
C ALA A 130 14.80 9.04 10.91
N ASP A 131 14.54 7.80 11.28
CA ASP A 131 15.06 7.14 12.47
C ASP A 131 15.70 5.80 12.11
N GLU A 132 16.47 5.22 13.04
CA GLU A 132 16.96 3.85 12.89
C GLU A 132 15.77 2.87 12.84
N LEU A 133 15.80 1.98 11.85
CA LEU A 133 14.78 0.95 11.70
C LEU A 133 14.97 -0.10 12.79
N SER A 134 13.98 -0.24 13.65
CA SER A 134 13.97 -1.32 14.64
C SER A 134 13.88 -2.68 13.95
N PRO A 135 14.66 -3.69 14.40
CA PRO A 135 14.53 -5.03 13.89
C PRO A 135 13.10 -5.56 14.01
N SER A 136 12.61 -6.21 12.97
CA SER A 136 11.31 -6.88 13.03
C SER A 136 11.40 -8.09 13.95
N ILE A 137 10.55 -8.13 14.98
CA ILE A 137 10.40 -9.33 15.83
C ILE A 137 9.65 -10.38 15.00
N ARG A 138 10.32 -11.48 14.73
CA ARG A 138 9.73 -12.62 14.01
C ARG A 138 9.75 -13.85 14.93
N PRO A 139 8.71 -14.70 14.87
CA PRO A 139 8.75 -15.98 15.58
C PRO A 139 9.85 -16.87 15.01
N PRO A 140 10.37 -17.83 15.77
CA PRO A 140 11.27 -18.87 15.27
C PRO A 140 10.65 -19.61 14.07
N VAL A 141 11.48 -20.08 13.14
CA VAL A 141 11.00 -20.75 11.92
C VAL A 141 10.21 -22.01 12.25
N GLU A 142 10.63 -22.75 13.27
CA GLU A 142 9.98 -23.96 13.77
C GLU A 142 8.55 -23.72 14.25
N ASP A 143 8.24 -22.52 14.76
CA ASP A 143 6.91 -22.17 15.25
C ASP A 143 5.91 -21.86 14.14
N VAL A 144 6.42 -21.58 12.94
CA VAL A 144 5.61 -21.15 11.77
C VAL A 144 5.71 -22.08 10.57
N THR A 145 6.48 -23.17 10.71
CA THR A 145 6.71 -24.13 9.62
C THR A 145 6.22 -25.52 10.01
N ALA A 146 5.44 -26.14 9.13
CA ALA A 146 5.09 -27.55 9.22
C ALA A 146 5.64 -28.27 7.98
N TRP A 147 6.41 -29.34 8.23
CA TRP A 147 6.91 -30.19 7.16
C TRP A 147 5.89 -31.31 6.92
N LEU A 148 5.46 -31.45 5.68
CA LEU A 148 4.63 -32.59 5.26
C LEU A 148 5.53 -33.82 5.07
N PRO A 149 5.04 -35.02 5.45
CA PRO A 149 5.76 -36.27 5.25
C PRO A 149 5.92 -36.61 3.76
#